data_5bc42268bf76b0b59bde551ffb55c92d
#
_entry.id   5bc42268bf76b0b59bde551ffb55c92d
#
_cell.length_a   1.000
_cell.length_b   1.000
_cell.length_c   1.000
_cell.angle_alpha   90.00
_cell.angle_beta   90.00
_cell.angle_gamma   90.00
#
_symmetry.space_group_name_H-M   'P 1'
#
loop_
_entity.id
_entity.type
_entity.pdbx_description
1 polymer ?
#
loop_
_entity_poly.entity_id
_entity_poly.type
_entity_poly.pdbx_seq_one_letter_code
_entity_poly.pdbx_strand_id
1 'polypeptide(L)'
;MRVIDVSALYADTGTAKLSRLADYEAGALRLAGEGEVVKLTGPGPVWLYLRIAHALHGKARKLLYDSPATGEVVVFDHDPF
;
A
#
# COMPACT_ATOMS: atom_id res chain seq x y z
N MET A 1 13.72 2.58 -0.72
CA MET A 1 12.34 2.18 -1.10
C MET A 1 11.74 1.35 0.02
N ARG A 2 10.48 1.64 0.35
CA ARG A 2 9.71 0.87 1.33
C ARG A 2 8.82 -0.13 0.60
N VAL A 3 8.86 -1.40 1.00
CA VAL A 3 8.01 -2.44 0.43
C VAL A 3 6.98 -2.83 1.48
N ILE A 4 5.70 -2.76 1.11
CA ILE A 4 4.59 -3.13 2.00
C ILE A 4 3.87 -4.33 1.42
N ASP A 5 3.93 -5.46 2.12
CA ASP A 5 3.08 -6.61 1.82
C ASP A 5 1.73 -6.35 2.50
N VAL A 6 0.69 -6.12 1.70
CA VAL A 6 -0.62 -5.76 2.24
C VAL A 6 -1.22 -6.86 3.12
N SER A 7 -0.83 -8.11 2.91
CA SER A 7 -1.31 -9.22 3.74
C SER A 7 -0.81 -9.12 5.18
N ALA A 8 0.31 -8.45 5.41
CA ALA A 8 0.83 -8.25 6.75
C ALA A 8 -0.11 -7.39 7.60
N LEU A 9 -0.93 -6.54 6.97
CA LEU A 9 -1.86 -5.67 7.68
C LEU A 9 -2.99 -6.44 8.35
N TYR A 10 -3.34 -7.62 7.85
CA TYR A 10 -4.39 -8.46 8.42
C TYR A 10 -3.88 -9.84 8.87
N ALA A 11 -2.57 -9.96 9.13
CA ALA A 11 -1.94 -11.23 9.52
C ALA A 11 -2.53 -11.79 10.81
N ASP A 12 -2.99 -10.93 11.73
CA ASP A 12 -3.57 -11.32 13.00
C ASP A 12 -4.90 -12.07 12.86
N THR A 13 -5.66 -11.79 11.81
CA THR A 13 -6.96 -12.45 11.55
C THR A 13 -6.93 -13.42 10.38
N GLY A 14 -5.89 -13.37 9.56
CA GLY A 14 -5.74 -14.21 8.37
C GLY A 14 -6.59 -13.80 7.18
N THR A 15 -7.58 -12.92 7.37
CA THR A 15 -8.42 -12.38 6.31
C THR A 15 -8.65 -10.90 6.53
N ALA A 16 -8.71 -10.13 5.44
CA ALA A 16 -8.98 -8.70 5.51
C ALA A 16 -10.46 -8.46 5.79
N LYS A 17 -10.75 -7.55 6.72
CA LYS A 17 -12.11 -7.23 7.16
C LYS A 17 -12.39 -5.75 6.94
N LEU A 18 -13.50 -5.44 6.29
CA LEU A 18 -13.90 -4.06 6.04
C LEU A 18 -14.03 -3.24 7.32
N SER A 19 -14.47 -3.88 8.40
CA SER A 19 -14.63 -3.22 9.71
C SER A 19 -13.31 -2.72 10.30
N ARG A 20 -12.16 -3.22 9.79
CA ARG A 20 -10.85 -2.86 10.28
C ARG A 20 -10.05 -2.00 9.29
N LEU A 21 -10.72 -1.45 8.31
CA LEU A 21 -10.07 -0.69 7.23
C LEU A 21 -9.23 0.47 7.75
N ALA A 22 -9.74 1.21 8.74
CA ALA A 22 -9.00 2.33 9.34
C ALA A 22 -7.68 1.86 9.98
N ASP A 23 -7.67 0.69 10.60
CA ASP A 23 -6.46 0.12 11.19
C ASP A 23 -5.45 -0.25 10.11
N TYR A 24 -5.91 -0.81 8.98
CA TYR A 24 -5.04 -1.15 7.86
C TYR A 24 -4.42 0.10 7.24
N GLU A 25 -5.21 1.15 7.05
CA GLU A 25 -4.71 2.42 6.53
C GLU A 25 -3.66 3.02 7.46
N ALA A 26 -3.92 3.04 8.76
CA ALA A 26 -2.96 3.55 9.75
C ALA A 26 -1.66 2.73 9.75
N GLY A 27 -1.78 1.41 9.66
CA GLY A 27 -0.62 0.53 9.57
C GLY A 27 0.21 0.79 8.32
N ALA A 28 -0.44 0.95 7.19
CA ALA A 28 0.24 1.25 5.93
C ALA A 28 0.97 2.59 5.98
N LEU A 29 0.34 3.62 6.54
CA LEU A 29 0.96 4.94 6.69
C LEU A 29 2.22 4.85 7.56
N ARG A 30 2.15 4.08 8.62
CA ARG A 30 3.28 3.88 9.53
C ARG A 30 4.45 3.20 8.83
N LEU A 31 4.16 2.17 8.03
CA LEU A 31 5.17 1.43 7.29
C LEU A 31 5.76 2.23 6.13
N ALA A 32 4.95 3.08 5.52
CA ALA A 32 5.37 3.88 4.36
C ALA A 32 6.33 5.01 4.74
N GLY A 33 6.15 5.60 5.92
CA GLY A 33 6.88 6.81 6.29
C GLY A 33 6.42 8.01 5.47
N GLU A 34 7.26 9.04 5.41
CA GLU A 34 6.97 10.29 4.70
C GLU A 34 7.98 10.48 3.57
N GLY A 35 7.49 10.88 2.39
CA GLY A 35 8.35 11.25 1.26
C GLY A 35 9.15 10.11 0.65
N GLU A 36 8.78 8.88 0.92
CA GLU A 36 9.48 7.69 0.44
C GLU A 36 8.88 7.17 -0.87
N VAL A 37 9.68 6.41 -1.60
CA VAL A 37 9.17 5.56 -2.68
C VAL A 37 8.62 4.30 -2.03
N VAL A 38 7.36 3.98 -2.29
CA VAL A 38 6.67 2.84 -1.67
C VAL A 38 6.19 1.87 -2.74
N LYS A 39 6.38 0.58 -2.50
CA LYS A 39 5.87 -0.47 -3.37
C LYS A 39 4.92 -1.36 -2.59
N LEU A 40 3.70 -1.53 -3.10
CA LEU A 40 2.71 -2.44 -2.54
C LEU A 40 2.81 -3.79 -3.22
N THR A 41 2.74 -4.84 -2.44
CA THR A 41 2.81 -6.22 -2.92
C THR A 41 1.96 -7.13 -2.03
N GLY A 42 1.83 -8.38 -2.42
CA GLY A 42 1.21 -9.40 -1.61
C GLY A 42 -0.27 -9.62 -1.89
N PRO A 43 -0.82 -10.73 -1.38
CA PRO A 43 -2.23 -11.05 -1.59
C PRO A 43 -3.12 -10.13 -0.76
N GLY A 44 -4.20 -9.68 -1.35
CA GLY A 44 -5.18 -8.85 -0.67
C GLY A 44 -6.33 -8.48 -1.59
N PRO A 45 -7.50 -8.16 -1.02
CA PRO A 45 -8.64 -7.76 -1.84
C PRO A 45 -8.38 -6.42 -2.53
N VAL A 46 -9.04 -6.23 -3.68
CA VAL A 46 -8.87 -5.01 -4.47
C VAL A 46 -9.21 -3.77 -3.67
N TRP A 47 -10.28 -3.80 -2.86
CA TRP A 47 -10.68 -2.65 -2.05
C TRP A 47 -9.60 -2.23 -1.06
N LEU A 48 -8.83 -3.18 -0.53
CA LEU A 48 -7.74 -2.88 0.39
C LEU A 48 -6.62 -2.13 -0.33
N TYR A 49 -6.22 -2.61 -1.50
CA TYR A 49 -5.20 -1.94 -2.32
C TYR A 49 -5.63 -0.51 -2.68
N LEU A 50 -6.88 -0.34 -3.10
CA LEU A 50 -7.38 0.98 -3.51
C LEU A 50 -7.38 1.97 -2.34
N ARG A 51 -7.80 1.53 -1.17
CA ARG A 51 -7.86 2.40 0.01
C ARG A 51 -6.46 2.74 0.52
N ILE A 52 -5.53 1.78 0.50
CA ILE A 52 -4.14 2.04 0.89
C ILE A 52 -3.50 3.02 -0.09
N ALA A 53 -3.69 2.82 -1.39
CA ALA A 53 -3.16 3.74 -2.40
C ALA A 53 -3.68 5.16 -2.19
N HIS A 54 -4.96 5.30 -1.89
CA HIS A 54 -5.56 6.61 -1.60
C HIS A 54 -4.96 7.24 -0.34
N ALA A 55 -4.80 6.45 0.72
CA ALA A 55 -4.23 6.93 1.97
C ALA A 55 -2.78 7.39 1.80
N LEU A 56 -2.01 6.75 0.93
CA LEU A 56 -0.62 7.09 0.68
C LEU A 56 -0.44 8.27 -0.28
N HIS A 57 -1.49 8.66 -1.00
CA HIS A 57 -1.44 9.84 -1.86
C HIS A 57 -1.22 11.09 -1.01
N GLY A 58 -0.17 11.84 -1.30
CA GLY A 58 0.23 12.98 -0.47
C GLY A 58 1.18 12.64 0.68
N LYS A 59 1.45 11.37 0.92
CA LYS A 59 2.44 10.92 1.91
C LYS A 59 3.65 10.31 1.25
N ALA A 60 3.46 9.39 0.32
CA ALA A 60 4.54 8.81 -0.47
C ALA A 60 4.89 9.74 -1.63
N ARG A 61 6.18 9.81 -1.95
CA ARG A 61 6.67 10.56 -3.11
C ARG A 61 6.31 9.84 -4.41
N LYS A 62 6.29 8.51 -4.39
CA LYS A 62 5.99 7.67 -5.54
C LYS A 62 5.41 6.37 -5.03
N LEU A 63 4.39 5.87 -5.68
CA LEU A 63 3.77 4.60 -5.32
C LEU A 63 3.82 3.64 -6.50
N LEU A 64 4.32 2.45 -6.23
CA LEU A 64 4.41 1.35 -7.17
C LEU A 64 3.51 0.20 -6.70
N TYR A 65 2.99 -0.55 -7.66
CA TYR A 65 2.30 -1.81 -7.40
C TYR A 65 3.07 -2.94 -8.08
N ASP A 66 3.43 -3.95 -7.31
CA ASP A 66 4.10 -5.13 -7.84
C ASP A 66 3.03 -6.14 -8.28
N SER A 67 2.67 -6.08 -9.55
CA SER A 67 1.66 -6.97 -10.13
C SER A 67 2.28 -8.32 -10.45
N PRO A 68 1.66 -9.43 -10.03
CA PRO A 68 2.15 -10.75 -10.40
C PRO A 68 2.05 -11.04 -11.90
N ALA A 69 1.21 -10.28 -12.62
CA ALA A 69 1.02 -10.48 -14.06
C ALA A 69 1.99 -9.64 -14.90
N THR A 70 2.29 -8.41 -14.47
CA THR A 70 3.02 -7.45 -15.30
C THR A 70 4.32 -6.92 -14.67
N GLY A 71 4.60 -7.25 -13.40
CA GLY A 71 5.68 -6.65 -12.64
C GLY A 71 5.28 -5.28 -12.11
N GLU A 72 6.25 -4.38 -11.93
CA GLU A 72 6.00 -3.07 -11.34
C GLU A 72 5.15 -2.18 -12.22
N VAL A 73 4.11 -1.59 -11.60
CA VAL A 73 3.25 -0.58 -12.22
C VAL A 73 3.32 0.68 -11.38
N VAL A 74 3.54 1.83 -12.02
CA VAL A 74 3.51 3.12 -11.33
C VAL A 74 2.05 3.51 -11.09
N VAL A 75 1.68 3.67 -9.80
CA VAL A 75 0.33 4.12 -9.44
C VAL A 75 0.27 5.64 -9.46
N PHE A 76 1.22 6.29 -8.82
CA PHE A 76 1.42 7.74 -8.96
C PHE A 76 2.89 8.08 -8.75
N ASP A 77 3.29 9.22 -9.29
CA ASP A 77 4.65 9.72 -9.18
C ASP A 77 4.60 11.23 -8.95
N HIS A 78 4.92 11.65 -7.75
CA HIS A 78 5.00 13.06 -7.36
C HIS A 78 6.44 13.52 -7.22
N ASP A 79 7.38 12.72 -7.72
CA ASP A 79 8.79 13.09 -7.71
C ASP A 79 8.99 14.26 -8.67
N PRO A 80 9.56 15.39 -8.22
CA PRO A 80 9.77 16.56 -9.09
C PRO A 80 10.82 16.32 -10.16
N PHE A 81 11.57 15.25 -10.06
CA PHE A 81 12.62 14.90 -11.01
C PHE A 81 12.28 13.55 -11.67
#